data_d78955721af88ca4da022f1fa57a48e5
#
_entry.id   d78955721af88ca4da022f1fa57a48e5
#
_cell.length_a   1.000
_cell.length_b   1.000
_cell.length_c   1.000
_cell.angle_alpha   90.00
_cell.angle_beta   90.00
_cell.angle_gamma   90.00
#
_symmetry.space_group_name_H-M   'P 1'
#
loop_
_entity.id
_entity.type
_entity.pdbx_description
1 polymer ?
#
loop_
_entity_poly.entity_id
_entity_poly.type
_entity_poly.pdbx_seq_one_letter_code
_entity_poly.pdbx_strand_id
1 'polypeptide(L)'
;NDIVATISKVTDDIVRTVSDEVEWIHIPHAVPDGTFKPFPEDIVENLRKDNLGSDKDKFICFWNNRNARRKQSGTLIYWWKKFLDKVGHDKAKLVMHTDVRDPYGQNLQAIIESVGLTNGEVVFSQNKIATKDMAAFYNMADCTLNISDAEGFGLATLESLSCETPIIVTMTGGLQEQVTDGENWFGIGLEPSSKSVIGSQEIPYIYEDRINEDEF
;
A
#
# COMPACT_ATOMS: atom_id res chain seq x y z
N ASN A 1 -5.80 -31.61 -5.89
CA ASN A 1 -6.64 -30.52 -6.42
C ASN A 1 -6.77 -30.67 -7.92
N ASP A 2 -7.97 -30.56 -8.44
CA ASP A 2 -8.24 -30.73 -9.87
C ASP A 2 -8.10 -29.37 -10.61
N ILE A 3 -8.36 -28.27 -9.88
CA ILE A 3 -8.28 -26.90 -10.39
C ILE A 3 -7.50 -26.03 -9.39
N VAL A 4 -6.64 -25.18 -9.91
CA VAL A 4 -5.95 -24.13 -9.14
C VAL A 4 -6.31 -22.77 -9.71
N ALA A 5 -6.91 -21.90 -8.88
CA ALA A 5 -7.20 -20.52 -9.23
C ALA A 5 -6.11 -19.59 -8.63
N THR A 6 -5.56 -18.74 -9.47
CA THR A 6 -4.54 -17.76 -9.08
C THR A 6 -5.09 -16.34 -9.17
N ILE A 7 -4.65 -15.46 -8.28
CA ILE A 7 -5.17 -14.09 -8.17
C ILE A 7 -4.26 -13.03 -8.81
N SER A 8 -3.03 -13.41 -9.14
CA SER A 8 -2.07 -12.55 -9.84
C SER A 8 -1.33 -13.33 -10.93
N LYS A 9 -0.90 -12.64 -11.97
CA LYS A 9 -0.13 -13.24 -13.08
C LYS A 9 1.18 -13.84 -12.60
N VAL A 10 1.90 -13.13 -11.70
CA VAL A 10 3.15 -13.63 -11.13
C VAL A 10 2.93 -14.96 -10.40
N THR A 11 1.85 -15.08 -9.63
CA THR A 11 1.50 -16.35 -8.97
C THR A 11 1.10 -17.41 -10.00
N ASP A 12 0.33 -17.05 -11.03
CA ASP A 12 -0.08 -17.96 -12.09
C ASP A 12 1.16 -18.57 -12.81
N ASP A 13 2.11 -17.72 -13.18
CA ASP A 13 3.34 -18.14 -13.84
C ASP A 13 4.17 -19.10 -12.96
N ILE A 14 4.33 -18.79 -11.66
CA ILE A 14 5.05 -19.64 -10.71
C ILE A 14 4.38 -21.00 -10.57
N VAL A 15 3.07 -21.02 -10.34
CA VAL A 15 2.33 -22.26 -10.09
C VAL A 15 2.34 -23.16 -11.32
N ARG A 16 2.28 -22.61 -12.53
CA ARG A 16 2.39 -23.37 -13.79
C ARG A 16 3.75 -24.09 -13.93
N THR A 17 4.80 -23.59 -13.26
CA THR A 17 6.13 -24.25 -13.31
C THR A 17 6.24 -25.45 -12.37
N VAL A 18 5.34 -25.61 -11.39
CA VAL A 18 5.47 -26.65 -10.36
C VAL A 18 4.56 -27.86 -10.53
N SER A 19 3.57 -27.79 -11.42
CA SER A 19 2.72 -28.94 -11.73
C SER A 19 2.08 -28.84 -13.11
N ASP A 20 2.17 -29.87 -13.91
CA ASP A 20 1.54 -30.00 -15.22
C ASP A 20 0.19 -30.76 -15.17
N GLU A 21 -0.19 -31.24 -13.98
CA GLU A 21 -1.31 -32.20 -13.81
C GLU A 21 -2.64 -31.55 -13.41
N VAL A 22 -2.69 -30.21 -13.25
CA VAL A 22 -3.87 -29.50 -12.80
C VAL A 22 -4.36 -28.48 -13.83
N GLU A 23 -5.65 -28.20 -13.82
CA GLU A 23 -6.22 -27.11 -14.59
C GLU A 23 -5.97 -25.77 -13.88
N TRP A 24 -5.51 -24.77 -14.62
CA TRP A 24 -5.17 -23.43 -14.12
C TRP A 24 -6.20 -22.41 -14.55
N ILE A 25 -6.64 -21.59 -13.62
CA ILE A 25 -7.53 -20.48 -13.91
C ILE A 25 -6.96 -19.23 -13.25
N HIS A 26 -6.66 -18.20 -14.05
CA HIS A 26 -6.33 -16.88 -13.51
C HIS A 26 -7.61 -16.08 -13.26
N ILE A 27 -7.88 -15.77 -11.98
CA ILE A 27 -9.05 -15.01 -11.55
C ILE A 27 -8.53 -13.84 -10.69
N PRO A 28 -8.25 -12.68 -11.28
CA PRO A 28 -7.80 -11.51 -10.52
C PRO A 28 -8.90 -11.03 -9.56
N HIS A 29 -8.50 -10.40 -8.48
CA HIS A 29 -9.44 -9.73 -7.60
C HIS A 29 -10.10 -8.54 -8.30
N ALA A 30 -11.30 -8.20 -7.82
CA ALA A 30 -12.03 -7.00 -8.21
C ALA A 30 -12.51 -6.24 -6.97
N VAL A 31 -12.79 -4.96 -7.13
CA VAL A 31 -13.47 -4.15 -6.13
C VAL A 31 -14.96 -4.07 -6.43
N PRO A 32 -15.83 -3.83 -5.43
CA PRO A 32 -17.26 -3.70 -5.65
C PRO A 32 -17.57 -2.55 -6.62
N ASP A 33 -18.37 -2.85 -7.64
CA ASP A 33 -18.80 -1.88 -8.64
C ASP A 33 -19.47 -0.66 -8.01
N GLY A 34 -19.10 0.53 -8.47
CA GLY A 34 -19.64 1.81 -8.04
C GLY A 34 -19.25 2.26 -6.62
N THR A 35 -18.51 1.43 -5.85
CA THR A 35 -18.06 1.78 -4.49
C THR A 35 -16.79 2.63 -4.53
N PHE A 36 -15.77 2.14 -5.23
CA PHE A 36 -14.52 2.87 -5.43
C PHE A 36 -14.56 3.55 -6.79
N LYS A 37 -14.63 4.86 -6.78
CA LYS A 37 -14.69 5.71 -7.98
C LYS A 37 -14.22 7.11 -7.64
N PRO A 38 -13.80 7.90 -8.63
CA PRO A 38 -13.49 9.31 -8.41
C PRO A 38 -14.73 10.07 -7.94
N PHE A 39 -14.52 10.96 -6.96
CA PHE A 39 -15.55 11.89 -6.49
C PHE A 39 -15.45 13.23 -7.23
N PRO A 40 -16.55 13.98 -7.35
CA PRO A 40 -16.51 15.36 -7.82
C PRO A 40 -15.56 16.22 -6.98
N GLU A 41 -14.89 17.18 -7.61
CA GLU A 41 -13.86 18.02 -6.98
C GLU A 41 -14.38 18.77 -5.74
N ASP A 42 -15.60 19.32 -5.83
CA ASP A 42 -16.24 20.00 -4.71
C ASP A 42 -16.50 19.09 -3.51
N ILE A 43 -16.77 17.81 -3.75
CA ILE A 43 -16.91 16.81 -2.68
C ILE A 43 -15.55 16.52 -2.05
N VAL A 44 -14.49 16.37 -2.86
CA VAL A 44 -13.13 16.13 -2.37
C VAL A 44 -12.64 17.32 -1.54
N GLU A 45 -12.87 18.56 -1.99
CA GLU A 45 -12.52 19.77 -1.24
C GLU A 45 -13.21 19.82 0.13
N ASN A 46 -14.51 19.53 0.18
CA ASN A 46 -15.26 19.48 1.43
C ASN A 46 -14.74 18.37 2.37
N LEU A 47 -14.48 17.18 1.83
CA LEU A 47 -13.91 16.06 2.60
C LEU A 47 -12.54 16.43 3.20
N ARG A 48 -11.65 17.04 2.40
CA ARG A 48 -10.33 17.50 2.88
C ARG A 48 -10.47 18.57 3.95
N LYS A 49 -11.36 19.53 3.77
CA LYS A 49 -11.64 20.59 4.75
C LYS A 49 -12.13 20.02 6.08
N ASP A 50 -13.08 19.07 6.03
CA ASP A 50 -13.72 18.51 7.22
C ASP A 50 -12.80 17.54 7.97
N ASN A 51 -11.95 16.78 7.26
CA ASN A 51 -11.12 15.73 7.85
C ASN A 51 -9.66 16.15 8.10
N LEU A 52 -9.13 17.09 7.33
CA LEU A 52 -7.73 17.52 7.42
C LEU A 52 -7.59 18.93 8.01
N GLY A 53 -8.66 19.72 8.05
CA GLY A 53 -8.67 21.06 8.62
C GLY A 53 -7.63 21.98 7.99
N SER A 54 -6.67 22.47 8.78
CA SER A 54 -5.58 23.34 8.30
C SER A 54 -4.61 22.64 7.33
N ASP A 55 -4.61 21.32 7.29
CA ASP A 55 -3.71 20.52 6.44
C ASP A 55 -4.35 20.13 5.09
N LYS A 56 -5.56 20.66 4.79
CA LYS A 56 -6.31 20.32 3.58
C LYS A 56 -5.56 20.56 2.25
N ASP A 57 -4.63 21.49 2.26
CA ASP A 57 -3.84 21.89 1.09
C ASP A 57 -2.46 21.20 1.02
N LYS A 58 -2.12 20.36 2.02
CA LYS A 58 -0.88 19.56 1.99
C LYS A 58 -1.00 18.43 0.97
N PHE A 59 0.16 17.96 0.52
CA PHE A 59 0.25 16.71 -0.24
C PHE A 59 -0.03 15.52 0.69
N ILE A 60 -1.07 14.77 0.38
CA ILE A 60 -1.55 13.68 1.24
C ILE A 60 -1.16 12.34 0.64
N CYS A 61 -0.30 11.61 1.36
CA CYS A 61 -0.06 10.20 1.07
C CYS A 61 -0.94 9.33 1.96
N PHE A 62 -1.56 8.32 1.36
CA PHE A 62 -2.39 7.35 2.07
C PHE A 62 -1.74 5.97 2.08
N TRP A 63 -1.82 5.29 3.22
CA TRP A 63 -1.36 3.93 3.39
C TRP A 63 -2.44 3.11 4.10
N ASN A 64 -2.99 2.10 3.42
CA ASN A 64 -4.05 1.24 3.93
C ASN A 64 -3.57 -0.20 3.96
N ASN A 65 -3.06 -0.65 5.08
CA ASN A 65 -2.57 -2.01 5.27
C ASN A 65 -2.64 -2.42 6.75
N ARG A 66 -2.59 -3.72 6.99
CA ARG A 66 -2.34 -4.25 8.32
C ARG A 66 -0.92 -3.86 8.78
N ASN A 67 -0.77 -3.48 10.04
CA ASN A 67 0.54 -3.30 10.66
C ASN A 67 1.20 -4.67 10.86
N ALA A 68 1.84 -5.19 9.83
CA ALA A 68 2.52 -6.47 9.81
C ALA A 68 3.93 -6.31 9.24
N ARG A 69 4.88 -7.14 9.68
CA ARG A 69 6.30 -7.05 9.33
C ARG A 69 6.52 -6.80 7.83
N ARG A 70 5.95 -7.66 6.96
CA ARG A 70 6.14 -7.56 5.50
C ARG A 70 5.56 -6.30 4.87
N LYS A 71 4.72 -5.54 5.59
CA LYS A 71 4.10 -4.30 5.11
C LYS A 71 4.96 -3.07 5.34
N GLN A 72 6.08 -3.23 6.05
CA GLN A 72 7.10 -2.20 6.25
C GLN A 72 6.58 -0.89 6.84
N SER A 73 5.54 -0.97 7.70
CA SER A 73 4.89 0.21 8.29
C SER A 73 5.84 1.15 9.03
N GLY A 74 6.76 0.58 9.81
CA GLY A 74 7.76 1.38 10.54
C GLY A 74 8.85 1.94 9.63
N THR A 75 9.27 1.19 8.62
CA THR A 75 10.21 1.65 7.59
C THR A 75 9.61 2.83 6.82
N LEU A 76 8.32 2.74 6.48
CA LEU A 76 7.62 3.83 5.82
C LEU A 76 7.66 5.13 6.65
N ILE A 77 7.38 5.05 7.96
CA ILE A 77 7.44 6.22 8.85
C ILE A 77 8.86 6.79 8.92
N TYR A 78 9.86 5.90 8.99
CA TYR A 78 11.27 6.32 9.04
C TYR A 78 11.71 7.03 7.76
N TRP A 79 11.33 6.52 6.58
CA TRP A 79 11.63 7.15 5.29
C TRP A 79 10.78 8.40 5.06
N TRP A 80 9.53 8.41 5.55
CA TRP A 80 8.67 9.60 5.53
C TRP A 80 9.31 10.79 6.22
N LYS A 81 10.00 10.56 7.37
CA LYS A 81 10.77 11.61 8.04
C LYS A 81 11.83 12.20 7.11
N LYS A 82 12.59 11.35 6.42
CA LYS A 82 13.64 11.80 5.50
C LYS A 82 13.08 12.55 4.29
N PHE A 83 11.95 12.10 3.77
CA PHE A 83 11.23 12.83 2.73
C PHE A 83 10.83 14.23 3.22
N LEU A 84 10.23 14.35 4.40
CA LEU A 84 9.84 15.64 4.96
C LEU A 84 11.02 16.55 5.26
N ASP A 85 12.16 16.00 5.65
CA ASP A 85 13.41 16.78 5.82
C ASP A 85 13.90 17.43 4.52
N LYS A 86 13.58 16.82 3.37
CA LYS A 86 13.91 17.36 2.04
C LYS A 86 12.90 18.38 1.54
N VAL A 87 11.61 18.13 1.74
CA VAL A 87 10.53 18.95 1.14
C VAL A 87 9.91 19.96 2.09
N GLY A 88 10.04 19.76 3.40
CA GLY A 88 9.44 20.56 4.46
C GLY A 88 8.31 19.82 5.19
N HIS A 89 8.30 19.88 6.52
CA HIS A 89 7.33 19.20 7.39
C HIS A 89 5.89 19.78 7.28
N ASP A 90 5.75 20.96 6.71
CA ASP A 90 4.48 21.64 6.46
C ASP A 90 3.88 21.30 5.09
N LYS A 91 4.60 20.59 4.20
CA LYS A 91 4.21 20.37 2.80
C LYS A 91 3.41 19.10 2.57
N ALA A 92 3.63 18.07 3.37
CA ALA A 92 2.99 16.77 3.16
C ALA A 92 2.53 16.15 4.48
N LYS A 93 1.62 15.17 4.37
CA LYS A 93 1.07 14.41 5.49
C LYS A 93 0.88 12.96 5.07
N LEU A 94 1.27 12.04 5.94
CA LEU A 94 1.01 10.60 5.79
C LEU A 94 -0.21 10.22 6.64
N VAL A 95 -1.23 9.69 5.99
CA VAL A 95 -2.42 9.11 6.63
C VAL A 95 -2.32 7.60 6.56
N MET A 96 -2.28 6.93 7.71
CA MET A 96 -2.17 5.48 7.80
C MET A 96 -3.46 4.88 8.36
N HIS A 97 -4.19 4.10 7.56
CA HIS A 97 -5.33 3.33 8.04
C HIS A 97 -4.85 1.94 8.46
N THR A 98 -4.77 1.72 9.77
CA THR A 98 -4.21 0.49 10.35
C THR A 98 -4.55 0.35 11.83
N ASP A 99 -4.51 -0.87 12.34
CA ASP A 99 -4.46 -1.11 13.79
C ASP A 99 -3.01 -0.94 14.29
N VAL A 100 -2.76 0.16 15.00
CA VAL A 100 -1.43 0.48 15.55
C VAL A 100 -1.00 -0.48 16.68
N ARG A 101 -1.96 -1.26 17.21
CA ARG A 101 -1.74 -2.23 18.30
C ARG A 101 -1.73 -3.68 17.82
N ASP A 102 -1.67 -3.92 16.51
CA ASP A 102 -1.58 -5.28 15.98
C ASP A 102 -0.40 -6.01 16.65
N PRO A 103 -0.65 -7.17 17.32
CA PRO A 103 0.38 -7.88 18.08
C PRO A 103 1.51 -8.43 17.20
N TYR A 104 1.31 -8.53 15.89
CA TYR A 104 2.31 -8.94 14.91
C TYR A 104 2.99 -7.78 14.20
N GLY A 105 2.64 -6.55 14.60
CA GLY A 105 3.14 -5.32 14.03
C GLY A 105 4.24 -4.65 14.84
N GLN A 106 4.67 -3.52 14.33
CA GLN A 106 5.64 -2.66 15.00
C GLN A 106 4.93 -1.65 15.91
N ASN A 107 5.62 -1.17 16.93
CA ASN A 107 5.10 -0.08 17.77
C ASN A 107 5.27 1.25 17.01
N LEU A 108 4.26 1.60 16.20
CA LEU A 108 4.32 2.77 15.32
C LEU A 108 4.40 4.09 16.08
N GLN A 109 3.79 4.16 17.27
CA GLN A 109 3.87 5.35 18.11
C GLN A 109 5.30 5.59 18.61
N ALA A 110 5.97 4.53 19.09
CA ALA A 110 7.37 4.64 19.52
C ALA A 110 8.30 5.04 18.37
N ILE A 111 8.02 4.57 17.14
CA ILE A 111 8.79 4.96 15.95
C ILE A 111 8.59 6.45 15.68
N ILE A 112 7.35 6.95 15.64
CA ILE A 112 7.04 8.37 15.44
C ILE A 112 7.78 9.24 16.45
N GLU A 113 7.73 8.86 17.73
CA GLU A 113 8.43 9.56 18.81
C GLU A 113 9.94 9.54 18.61
N SER A 114 10.50 8.39 18.24
CA SER A 114 11.96 8.23 18.05
C SER A 114 12.52 9.03 16.89
N VAL A 115 11.74 9.25 15.82
CA VAL A 115 12.14 10.04 14.66
C VAL A 115 11.66 11.50 14.72
N GLY A 116 10.91 11.87 15.77
CA GLY A 116 10.49 13.27 16.01
C GLY A 116 9.33 13.75 15.15
N LEU A 117 8.49 12.86 14.60
CA LEU A 117 7.29 13.22 13.82
C LEU A 117 6.07 13.42 14.73
N THR A 118 6.17 14.32 15.69
CA THR A 118 5.19 14.49 16.78
C THR A 118 4.19 15.63 16.56
N ASN A 119 4.26 16.34 15.41
CA ASN A 119 3.41 17.49 15.11
C ASN A 119 2.28 17.17 14.12
N GLY A 120 1.90 15.89 14.01
CA GLY A 120 0.83 15.44 13.14
C GLY A 120 1.23 15.24 11.66
N GLU A 121 2.52 15.08 11.39
CA GLU A 121 3.04 14.74 10.06
C GLU A 121 2.62 13.33 9.62
N VAL A 122 2.36 12.46 10.60
CA VAL A 122 1.77 11.13 10.43
C VAL A 122 0.54 11.03 11.32
N VAL A 123 -0.58 10.61 10.76
CA VAL A 123 -1.82 10.40 11.49
C VAL A 123 -2.38 9.02 11.25
N PHE A 124 -3.04 8.45 12.28
CA PHE A 124 -3.61 7.11 12.21
C PHE A 124 -5.14 7.15 12.18
N SER A 125 -5.72 6.48 11.19
CA SER A 125 -7.13 6.10 11.18
C SER A 125 -7.25 4.67 11.70
N GLN A 126 -7.80 4.49 12.91
CA GLN A 126 -7.83 3.21 13.62
C GLN A 126 -9.24 2.60 13.70
N ASN A 127 -10.27 3.38 13.46
CA ASN A 127 -11.64 2.90 13.53
C ASN A 127 -11.93 2.00 12.33
N LYS A 128 -12.71 0.93 12.54
CA LYS A 128 -13.22 0.15 11.43
C LYS A 128 -14.14 1.01 10.56
N ILE A 129 -13.80 1.15 9.31
CA ILE A 129 -14.51 1.97 8.33
C ILE A 129 -15.31 1.04 7.42
N ALA A 130 -16.54 1.42 7.10
CA ALA A 130 -17.33 0.68 6.12
C ALA A 130 -16.71 0.83 4.71
N THR A 131 -16.77 -0.22 3.91
CA THR A 131 -16.17 -0.25 2.57
C THR A 131 -16.60 0.96 1.71
N LYS A 132 -17.87 1.34 1.78
CA LYS A 132 -18.41 2.51 1.06
C LYS A 132 -17.77 3.85 1.45
N ASP A 133 -17.30 3.96 2.70
CA ASP A 133 -16.71 5.19 3.25
C ASP A 133 -15.17 5.21 3.06
N MET A 134 -14.57 4.05 2.74
CA MET A 134 -13.14 3.94 2.47
C MET A 134 -12.74 4.70 1.19
N ALA A 135 -13.62 4.77 0.20
CA ALA A 135 -13.39 5.53 -1.03
C ALA A 135 -13.06 7.02 -0.77
N ALA A 136 -13.58 7.60 0.33
CA ALA A 136 -13.28 8.98 0.69
C ALA A 136 -11.78 9.17 1.03
N PHE A 137 -11.14 8.20 1.66
CA PHE A 137 -9.70 8.28 1.98
C PHE A 137 -8.85 8.30 0.71
N TYR A 138 -9.17 7.42 -0.25
CA TYR A 138 -8.46 7.41 -1.53
C TYR A 138 -8.69 8.71 -2.32
N ASN A 139 -9.92 9.21 -2.36
CA ASN A 139 -10.23 10.47 -3.05
C ASN A 139 -9.61 11.71 -2.38
N MET A 140 -9.37 11.69 -1.06
CA MET A 140 -8.66 12.76 -0.36
C MET A 140 -7.14 12.70 -0.54
N ALA A 141 -6.59 11.54 -0.92
CA ALA A 141 -5.16 11.34 -1.08
C ALA A 141 -4.69 11.81 -2.46
N ASP A 142 -3.46 12.32 -2.52
CA ASP A 142 -2.78 12.63 -3.77
C ASP A 142 -2.05 11.41 -4.32
N CYS A 143 -1.70 10.45 -3.45
CA CYS A 143 -1.23 9.11 -3.84
C CYS A 143 -1.41 8.09 -2.72
N THR A 144 -1.45 6.81 -3.09
CA THR A 144 -1.42 5.68 -2.14
C THR A 144 -0.08 4.98 -2.18
N LEU A 145 0.47 4.69 -1.00
CA LEU A 145 1.77 4.03 -0.83
C LEU A 145 1.59 2.55 -0.47
N ASN A 146 2.40 1.67 -1.07
CA ASN A 146 2.51 0.28 -0.64
C ASN A 146 3.94 -0.26 -0.86
N ILE A 147 4.78 -0.16 0.16
CA ILE A 147 6.17 -0.62 0.14
C ILE A 147 6.33 -2.03 0.74
N SER A 148 5.34 -2.89 0.53
CA SER A 148 5.39 -4.27 1.03
C SER A 148 6.53 -5.07 0.42
N ASP A 149 7.14 -5.93 1.23
CA ASP A 149 8.19 -6.87 0.81
C ASP A 149 7.65 -8.03 -0.04
N ALA A 150 6.38 -8.34 0.13
CA ALA A 150 5.64 -9.34 -0.62
C ALA A 150 4.15 -9.02 -0.58
N GLU A 151 3.47 -9.15 -1.72
CA GLU A 151 2.04 -8.91 -1.84
C GLU A 151 1.41 -9.90 -2.83
N GLY A 152 0.37 -10.61 -2.39
CA GLY A 152 -0.34 -11.54 -3.27
C GLY A 152 -1.06 -10.83 -4.40
N PHE A 153 -1.79 -9.77 -4.08
CA PHE A 153 -2.50 -8.94 -5.06
C PHE A 153 -2.41 -7.45 -4.73
N GLY A 154 -2.84 -7.01 -3.53
CA GLY A 154 -2.88 -5.62 -3.14
C GLY A 154 -4.24 -4.95 -3.39
N LEU A 155 -5.29 -5.35 -2.64
CA LEU A 155 -6.62 -4.76 -2.81
C LEU A 155 -6.64 -3.24 -2.58
N ALA A 156 -5.88 -2.75 -1.60
CA ALA A 156 -5.81 -1.32 -1.30
C ALA A 156 -5.29 -0.47 -2.48
N THR A 157 -4.38 -1.02 -3.28
CA THR A 157 -3.88 -0.34 -4.49
C THR A 157 -4.89 -0.39 -5.63
N LEU A 158 -5.64 -1.49 -5.78
CA LEU A 158 -6.74 -1.56 -6.73
C LEU A 158 -7.88 -0.59 -6.39
N GLU A 159 -8.22 -0.48 -5.10
CA GLU A 159 -9.20 0.49 -4.57
C GLU A 159 -8.78 1.93 -4.89
N SER A 160 -7.48 2.23 -4.70
CA SER A 160 -6.88 3.53 -5.03
C SER A 160 -7.01 3.86 -6.52
N LEU A 161 -6.57 2.96 -7.38
CA LEU A 161 -6.65 3.13 -8.84
C LEU A 161 -8.09 3.28 -9.33
N SER A 162 -9.03 2.55 -8.71
CA SER A 162 -10.46 2.69 -9.02
C SER A 162 -11.03 4.06 -8.62
N CYS A 163 -10.38 4.76 -7.70
CA CYS A 163 -10.67 6.16 -7.35
C CYS A 163 -9.86 7.17 -8.18
N GLU A 164 -9.12 6.73 -9.20
CA GLU A 164 -8.19 7.53 -10.00
C GLU A 164 -7.05 8.16 -9.17
N THR A 165 -6.77 7.59 -8.00
CA THR A 165 -5.66 8.02 -7.15
C THR A 165 -4.43 7.19 -7.50
N PRO A 166 -3.31 7.81 -7.94
CA PRO A 166 -2.10 7.10 -8.35
C PRO A 166 -1.45 6.35 -7.18
N ILE A 167 -0.66 5.33 -7.51
CA ILE A 167 0.01 4.48 -6.53
C ILE A 167 1.53 4.60 -6.62
N ILE A 168 2.22 4.44 -5.48
CA ILE A 168 3.67 4.26 -5.41
C ILE A 168 3.89 2.92 -4.69
N VAL A 169 4.44 1.94 -5.39
CA VAL A 169 4.45 0.55 -4.92
C VAL A 169 5.78 -0.15 -5.18
N THR A 170 6.16 -1.07 -4.30
CA THR A 170 7.24 -2.02 -4.60
C THR A 170 6.83 -2.93 -5.75
N MET A 171 7.73 -3.14 -6.71
CA MET A 171 7.53 -4.06 -7.83
C MET A 171 7.63 -5.52 -7.37
N THR A 172 6.63 -5.95 -6.57
CA THR A 172 6.55 -7.29 -6.00
C THR A 172 5.15 -7.90 -6.13
N GLY A 173 5.09 -9.20 -6.39
CA GLY A 173 3.82 -9.94 -6.51
C GLY A 173 2.80 -9.25 -7.42
N GLY A 174 1.56 -9.23 -6.99
CA GLY A 174 0.45 -8.63 -7.76
C GLY A 174 0.48 -7.10 -7.88
N LEU A 175 1.35 -6.39 -7.17
CA LEU A 175 1.49 -4.94 -7.31
C LEU A 175 2.07 -4.56 -8.68
N GLN A 176 2.92 -5.42 -9.25
CA GLN A 176 3.53 -5.20 -10.57
C GLN A 176 2.48 -5.03 -11.66
N GLU A 177 1.46 -5.87 -11.66
CA GLU A 177 0.39 -5.84 -12.67
C GLU A 177 -0.68 -4.76 -12.43
N GLN A 178 -0.61 -4.06 -11.29
CA GLN A 178 -1.47 -2.92 -10.99
C GLN A 178 -0.82 -1.59 -11.35
N VAL A 179 0.49 -1.45 -11.18
CA VAL A 179 1.19 -0.21 -11.46
C VAL A 179 1.43 0.00 -12.95
N THR A 180 1.46 -1.09 -13.73
CA THR A 180 1.61 -1.03 -15.19
C THR A 180 0.94 -2.22 -15.88
N ASP A 181 0.44 -2.01 -17.08
CA ASP A 181 -0.03 -3.06 -18.00
C ASP A 181 1.07 -3.50 -19.00
N GLY A 182 2.28 -2.94 -18.87
CA GLY A 182 3.42 -3.15 -19.76
C GLY A 182 3.58 -2.04 -20.82
N GLU A 183 2.55 -1.26 -21.08
CA GLU A 183 2.57 -0.12 -21.99
C GLU A 183 2.34 1.21 -21.24
N ASN A 184 1.38 1.21 -20.33
CA ASN A 184 0.99 2.38 -19.55
C ASN A 184 1.41 2.21 -18.09
N TRP A 185 1.69 3.34 -17.43
CA TRP A 185 1.99 3.41 -16.00
C TRP A 185 0.88 4.17 -15.28
N PHE A 186 0.35 3.56 -14.22
CA PHE A 186 -0.74 4.10 -13.40
C PHE A 186 -0.23 4.63 -12.05
N GLY A 187 1.08 4.70 -11.90
CA GLY A 187 1.78 5.17 -10.70
C GLY A 187 3.28 4.98 -10.85
N ILE A 188 3.97 4.87 -9.71
CA ILE A 188 5.42 4.66 -9.66
C ILE A 188 5.70 3.26 -9.11
N GLY A 189 6.44 2.45 -9.89
CA GLY A 189 7.00 1.18 -9.46
C GLY A 189 8.40 1.38 -8.88
N LEU A 190 8.62 0.92 -7.65
CA LEU A 190 9.91 0.93 -6.97
C LEU A 190 10.56 -0.45 -7.16
N GLU A 191 11.65 -0.49 -7.90
CA GLU A 191 12.33 -1.76 -8.20
C GLU A 191 13.05 -2.31 -6.96
N PRO A 192 12.88 -3.61 -6.64
CA PRO A 192 13.64 -4.22 -5.55
C PRO A 192 15.15 -4.19 -5.81
N SER A 193 15.90 -3.67 -4.86
CA SER A 193 17.37 -3.64 -4.90
C SER A 193 18.01 -4.94 -4.42
N SER A 194 17.27 -5.74 -3.66
CA SER A 194 17.75 -7.01 -3.09
C SER A 194 16.60 -7.94 -2.72
N LYS A 195 16.93 -9.21 -2.43
CA LYS A 195 16.01 -10.19 -1.85
C LYS A 195 16.51 -10.64 -0.50
N SER A 196 15.59 -10.78 0.46
CA SER A 196 15.87 -11.41 1.75
C SER A 196 15.32 -12.84 1.75
N VAL A 197 16.09 -13.76 2.32
CA VAL A 197 15.61 -15.11 2.62
C VAL A 197 15.02 -15.08 4.02
N ILE A 198 13.75 -15.44 4.12
CA ILE A 198 13.05 -15.61 5.39
C ILE A 198 12.41 -16.99 5.45
N GLY A 199 11.95 -17.40 6.60
CA GLY A 199 11.29 -18.68 6.78
C GLY A 199 11.28 -19.14 8.24
N SER A 200 10.92 -20.39 8.41
CA SER A 200 10.92 -21.10 9.69
C SER A 200 11.34 -22.55 9.45
N GLN A 201 11.40 -23.35 10.52
CA GLN A 201 11.67 -24.79 10.38
C GLN A 201 10.59 -25.53 9.57
N GLU A 202 9.35 -25.04 9.62
CA GLU A 202 8.22 -25.61 8.87
C GLU A 202 8.16 -25.13 7.43
N ILE A 203 8.59 -23.87 7.19
CA ILE A 203 8.71 -23.25 5.87
C ILE A 203 10.18 -22.90 5.67
N PRO A 204 11.00 -23.79 5.08
CA PRO A 204 12.47 -23.72 5.16
C PRO A 204 13.04 -22.43 4.60
N TYR A 205 12.44 -21.88 3.55
CA TYR A 205 12.78 -20.56 3.05
C TYR A 205 11.68 -19.99 2.15
N ILE A 206 11.53 -18.68 2.19
CA ILE A 206 10.81 -17.88 1.21
C ILE A 206 11.65 -16.64 0.88
N TYR A 207 11.45 -16.09 -0.31
CA TYR A 207 12.11 -14.86 -0.73
C TYR A 207 11.14 -13.69 -0.58
N GLU A 208 11.66 -12.59 -0.03
CA GLU A 208 10.95 -11.32 0.02
C GLU A 208 11.78 -10.25 -0.67
N ASP A 209 11.12 -9.41 -1.46
CA ASP A 209 11.74 -8.29 -2.15
C ASP A 209 12.03 -7.15 -1.17
N ARG A 210 13.14 -6.43 -1.40
CA ARG A 210 13.55 -5.27 -0.60
C ARG A 210 13.87 -4.12 -1.52
N ILE A 211 13.19 -3.01 -1.31
CA ILE A 211 13.60 -1.72 -1.86
C ILE A 211 14.58 -1.04 -0.91
N ASN A 212 15.40 -0.14 -1.42
CA ASN A 212 16.24 0.70 -0.59
C ASN A 212 15.61 2.08 -0.40
N GLU A 213 16.21 2.88 0.49
CA GLU A 213 15.73 4.21 0.82
C GLU A 213 15.86 5.21 -0.35
N ASP A 214 16.88 5.04 -1.18
CA ASP A 214 17.14 5.96 -2.28
C ASP A 214 16.12 5.82 -3.41
N GLU A 215 15.45 4.65 -3.49
CA GLU A 215 14.35 4.40 -4.44
C GLU A 215 13.03 5.03 -3.97
N PHE A 216 12.83 5.16 -2.65
CA PHE A 216 11.63 5.78 -2.06
C PHE A 216 11.75 7.31 -2.05
#